data_59a5149f92048ac8f28dd93342340c18
#
_entry.id   59a5149f92048ac8f28dd93342340c18
#
_cell.length_a   1.000
_cell.length_b   1.000
_cell.length_c   1.000
_cell.angle_alpha   90.00
_cell.angle_beta   90.00
_cell.angle_gamma   90.00
#
_symmetry.space_group_name_H-M   'P 1'
#
loop_
_entity.id
_entity.type
_entity.pdbx_description
1 polymer ?
#
loop_
_entity_poly.entity_id
_entity_poly.type
_entity_poly.pdbx_seq_one_letter_code
_entity_poly.pdbx_strand_id
1 'polypeptide(L)'
;MVNVQSFEEDKIQLISIHLLDVENDSYMNLFWALEDAIQEINSNVSSAVVLVDLSDVILKPKSLGVGYEFYFISDLISGIKFPTIGIVDSEAHLALLELFLCFDIRITNRKSRFSMSHILEGFTPTDGGTQRLPRIVGVGRAMDLLLTGRCFSAEEAMEMGVVQYLFPKDVVGEAIALGSQIAAHGPIAAQYLKEAIMNGADMTLSQGLSLETDLNVILQSTFDRAEGIQSFLNKKSPKFLGR
;
A
#
# COMPACT_ATOMS: atom_id res chain seq x y z
N MET A 1 -9.25 1.04 16.00
CA MET A 1 -8.06 1.34 16.80
C MET A 1 -6.85 0.97 15.96
N VAL A 2 -5.83 1.83 15.93
CA VAL A 2 -4.58 1.62 15.17
C VAL A 2 -3.54 1.06 16.14
N ASN A 3 -2.86 -0.01 15.75
CA ASN A 3 -1.76 -0.61 16.51
C ASN A 3 -0.54 -0.75 15.60
N VAL A 4 0.63 -0.30 16.05
CA VAL A 4 1.89 -0.41 15.31
C VAL A 4 2.80 -1.38 16.02
N GLN A 5 3.32 -2.35 15.28
CA GLN A 5 4.31 -3.32 15.75
C GLN A 5 5.54 -3.28 14.85
N SER A 6 6.72 -3.34 15.44
CA SER A 6 7.98 -3.35 14.73
C SER A 6 8.63 -4.72 14.77
N PHE A 7 9.28 -5.12 13.67
CA PHE A 7 10.03 -6.36 13.53
C PHE A 7 11.42 -6.08 12.93
N GLU A 8 12.35 -7.02 13.10
CA GLU A 8 13.70 -6.96 12.51
C GLU A 8 14.44 -5.64 12.76
N GLU A 9 14.63 -5.27 14.03
CA GLU A 9 15.34 -4.05 14.42
C GLU A 9 14.67 -2.79 13.81
N ASP A 10 13.32 -2.71 13.87
CA ASP A 10 12.48 -1.63 13.34
C ASP A 10 12.47 -1.46 11.82
N LYS A 11 12.97 -2.42 11.06
CA LYS A 11 12.95 -2.37 9.59
C LYS A 11 11.56 -2.63 9.00
N ILE A 12 10.74 -3.45 9.66
CA ILE A 12 9.39 -3.78 9.23
C ILE A 12 8.41 -3.15 10.21
N GLN A 13 7.52 -2.32 9.72
CA GLN A 13 6.45 -1.71 10.49
C GLN A 13 5.12 -2.34 10.09
N LEU A 14 4.42 -2.96 11.04
CA LEU A 14 3.08 -3.50 10.82
C LEU A 14 2.06 -2.61 11.50
N ILE A 15 1.22 -1.99 10.71
CA ILE A 15 0.04 -1.24 11.16
C ILE A 15 -1.16 -2.19 11.09
N SER A 16 -1.73 -2.55 12.23
CA SER A 16 -2.98 -3.30 12.29
C SER A 16 -4.14 -2.35 12.62
N ILE A 17 -5.17 -2.37 11.80
CA ILE A 17 -6.35 -1.54 11.95
C ILE A 17 -7.53 -2.42 12.36
N HIS A 18 -8.08 -2.16 13.55
CA HIS A 18 -9.27 -2.84 14.04
C HIS A 18 -10.44 -1.85 14.09
N LEU A 19 -11.36 -1.95 13.15
CA LEU A 19 -12.47 -1.04 13.01
C LEU A 19 -13.72 -1.77 12.50
N LEU A 20 -14.54 -2.24 13.43
CA LEU A 20 -15.71 -3.07 13.11
C LEU A 20 -16.98 -2.28 12.77
N ASP A 21 -17.09 -1.00 13.10
CA ASP A 21 -18.22 -0.12 12.71
C ASP A 21 -17.79 1.35 12.76
N VAL A 22 -18.12 2.12 11.71
CA VAL A 22 -17.66 3.50 11.58
C VAL A 22 -18.84 4.46 11.62
N GLU A 23 -19.12 5.00 12.80
CA GLU A 23 -19.79 6.30 12.90
C GLU A 23 -18.81 7.41 12.50
N ASN A 24 -19.29 8.58 12.10
CA ASN A 24 -18.46 9.70 11.58
C ASN A 24 -17.27 10.07 12.48
N ASP A 25 -17.45 10.06 13.80
CA ASP A 25 -16.39 10.36 14.76
C ASP A 25 -15.28 9.29 14.76
N SER A 26 -15.64 8.04 14.51
CA SER A 26 -14.66 6.94 14.44
C SER A 26 -13.75 7.02 13.21
N TYR A 27 -14.26 7.54 12.07
CA TYR A 27 -13.45 7.75 10.87
C TYR A 27 -12.39 8.82 11.08
N MET A 28 -12.76 9.95 11.69
CA MET A 28 -11.82 11.02 12.00
C MET A 28 -10.74 10.56 12.99
N ASN A 29 -11.14 9.83 14.02
CA ASN A 29 -10.19 9.26 14.98
C ASN A 29 -9.23 8.26 14.31
N LEU A 30 -9.72 7.47 13.35
CA LEU A 30 -8.86 6.58 12.55
C LEU A 30 -7.89 7.38 11.68
N PHE A 31 -8.39 8.43 11.00
CA PHE A 31 -7.56 9.30 10.15
C PHE A 31 -6.39 9.88 10.94
N TRP A 32 -6.66 10.55 12.08
CA TRP A 32 -5.62 11.16 12.92
C TRP A 32 -4.66 10.14 13.50
N ALA A 33 -5.17 8.98 13.96
CA ALA A 33 -4.30 7.91 14.47
C ALA A 33 -3.39 7.31 13.40
N LEU A 34 -3.86 7.21 12.15
CA LEU A 34 -3.03 6.78 11.02
C LEU A 34 -2.03 7.85 10.61
N GLU A 35 -2.43 9.11 10.60
CA GLU A 35 -1.52 10.23 10.28
C GLU A 35 -0.36 10.26 11.26
N ASP A 36 -0.63 10.21 12.57
CA ASP A 36 0.40 10.17 13.60
C ASP A 36 1.35 8.99 13.42
N ALA A 37 0.81 7.78 13.22
CA ALA A 37 1.60 6.57 13.02
C ALA A 37 2.48 6.67 11.75
N ILE A 38 1.93 7.16 10.64
CA ILE A 38 2.65 7.31 9.37
C ILE A 38 3.74 8.39 9.48
N GLN A 39 3.49 9.49 10.18
CA GLN A 39 4.50 10.52 10.43
C GLN A 39 5.68 9.96 11.25
N GLU A 40 5.40 9.18 12.29
CA GLU A 40 6.44 8.50 13.08
C GLU A 40 7.25 7.54 12.21
N ILE A 41 6.59 6.68 11.44
CA ILE A 41 7.25 5.72 10.53
C ILE A 41 8.09 6.45 9.48
N ASN A 42 7.56 7.50 8.84
CA ASN A 42 8.28 8.28 7.82
C ASN A 42 9.50 9.03 8.37
N SER A 43 9.55 9.28 9.67
CA SER A 43 10.70 9.89 10.36
C SER A 43 11.74 8.87 10.81
N ASN A 44 11.38 7.59 10.89
CA ASN A 44 12.27 6.51 11.33
C ASN A 44 13.17 6.03 10.19
N VAL A 45 14.45 6.39 10.23
CA VAL A 45 15.46 6.01 9.23
C VAL A 45 15.73 4.50 9.14
N SER A 46 15.35 3.74 10.17
CA SER A 46 15.52 2.28 10.19
C SER A 46 14.41 1.57 9.40
N SER A 47 13.27 2.21 9.16
CA SER A 47 12.16 1.60 8.43
C SER A 47 12.56 1.29 6.98
N ALA A 48 12.16 0.12 6.50
CA ALA A 48 12.43 -0.35 5.13
C ALA A 48 11.16 -0.74 4.40
N VAL A 49 10.12 -1.20 5.10
CA VAL A 49 8.84 -1.62 4.54
C VAL A 49 7.72 -1.41 5.56
N VAL A 50 6.54 -1.06 5.09
CA VAL A 50 5.34 -0.88 5.90
C VAL A 50 4.27 -1.86 5.46
N LEU A 51 3.80 -2.68 6.38
CA LEU A 51 2.67 -3.58 6.21
C LEU A 51 1.44 -2.96 6.84
N VAL A 52 0.28 -3.05 6.19
CA VAL A 52 -0.98 -2.57 6.75
C VAL A 52 -2.01 -3.68 6.67
N ASP A 53 -2.43 -4.15 7.84
CA ASP A 53 -3.46 -5.17 7.96
C ASP A 53 -4.84 -4.53 8.08
N LEU A 54 -5.66 -4.78 7.07
CA LEU A 54 -7.03 -4.31 6.90
C LEU A 54 -8.06 -5.42 7.15
N SER A 55 -7.66 -6.58 7.65
CA SER A 55 -8.53 -7.77 7.75
C SER A 55 -9.73 -7.57 8.66
N ASP A 56 -9.59 -6.73 9.68
CA ASP A 56 -10.64 -6.41 10.65
C ASP A 56 -11.28 -5.03 10.40
N VAL A 57 -11.24 -4.55 9.16
CA VAL A 57 -11.75 -3.22 8.81
C VAL A 57 -13.03 -3.34 8.01
N ILE A 58 -14.08 -2.65 8.46
CA ILE A 58 -15.31 -2.43 7.71
C ILE A 58 -15.46 -0.93 7.48
N LEU A 59 -15.18 -0.48 6.26
CA LEU A 59 -15.40 0.90 5.86
C LEU A 59 -16.73 0.99 5.10
N LYS A 60 -17.70 1.69 5.69
CA LYS A 60 -18.92 2.06 4.98
C LYS A 60 -18.65 3.28 4.09
N PRO A 61 -19.29 3.37 2.91
CA PRO A 61 -19.19 4.55 2.08
C PRO A 61 -19.60 5.79 2.86
N LYS A 62 -18.83 6.85 2.71
CA LYS A 62 -19.14 8.11 3.34
C LYS A 62 -20.37 8.70 2.64
N SER A 63 -21.50 8.86 3.33
CA SER A 63 -22.58 9.71 2.87
C SER A 63 -22.05 11.15 2.91
N LEU A 64 -21.87 11.75 1.74
CA LEU A 64 -21.39 13.13 1.59
C LEU A 64 -22.43 14.09 2.13
N GLY A 65 -22.39 14.42 3.42
CA GLY A 65 -23.09 15.57 3.98
C GLY A 65 -22.43 16.86 3.50
N VAL A 66 -23.25 17.87 3.20
CA VAL A 66 -22.76 19.21 2.83
C VAL A 66 -21.94 19.78 3.99
N GLY A 67 -20.65 20.08 3.77
CA GLY A 67 -19.81 20.80 4.75
C GLY A 67 -18.65 20.00 5.36
N TYR A 68 -18.37 18.79 4.94
CA TYR A 68 -17.22 18.02 5.44
C TYR A 68 -15.96 18.31 4.61
N GLU A 69 -14.87 18.61 5.28
CA GLU A 69 -13.53 18.52 4.71
C GLU A 69 -13.25 17.05 4.31
N PHE A 70 -12.75 16.85 3.09
CA PHE A 70 -12.45 15.52 2.59
C PHE A 70 -11.10 15.08 3.15
N TYR A 71 -11.12 14.22 4.16
CA TYR A 71 -9.94 13.50 4.63
C TYR A 71 -9.90 12.14 3.95
N PHE A 72 -8.92 11.93 3.08
CA PHE A 72 -8.76 10.67 2.35
C PHE A 72 -7.66 9.83 3.04
N ILE A 73 -8.06 8.70 3.63
CA ILE A 73 -7.09 7.75 4.20
C ILE A 73 -6.15 7.23 3.11
N SER A 74 -6.64 7.13 1.87
CA SER A 74 -5.83 6.75 0.72
C SER A 74 -4.64 7.69 0.48
N ASP A 75 -4.79 8.98 0.73
CA ASP A 75 -3.71 9.95 0.58
C ASP A 75 -2.63 9.76 1.65
N LEU A 76 -3.02 9.42 2.89
CA LEU A 76 -2.08 9.07 3.95
C LEU A 76 -1.25 7.84 3.58
N ILE A 77 -1.91 6.77 3.11
CA ILE A 77 -1.24 5.53 2.68
C ILE A 77 -0.32 5.80 1.49
N SER A 78 -0.79 6.56 0.50
CA SER A 78 0.01 6.92 -0.68
C SER A 78 1.22 7.80 -0.32
N GLY A 79 1.15 8.54 0.79
CA GLY A 79 2.24 9.37 1.33
C GLY A 79 3.33 8.60 2.10
N ILE A 80 3.18 7.29 2.30
CA ILE A 80 4.21 6.46 2.92
C ILE A 80 5.40 6.34 1.96
N LYS A 81 6.58 6.79 2.41
CA LYS A 81 7.81 6.81 1.58
C LYS A 81 8.34 5.42 1.28
N PHE A 82 8.19 4.49 2.22
CA PHE A 82 8.67 3.12 2.11
C PHE A 82 7.75 2.25 1.24
N PRO A 83 8.23 1.14 0.65
CA PRO A 83 7.38 0.12 0.08
C PRO A 83 6.26 -0.29 1.04
N THR A 84 5.05 -0.46 0.51
CA THR A 84 3.87 -0.81 1.30
C THR A 84 3.29 -2.14 0.87
N ILE A 85 2.86 -2.96 1.86
CA ILE A 85 2.14 -4.21 1.63
C ILE A 85 0.78 -4.10 2.31
N GLY A 86 -0.29 -4.09 1.51
CA GLY A 86 -1.66 -4.17 2.02
C GLY A 86 -2.10 -5.61 2.22
N ILE A 87 -2.75 -5.88 3.34
CA ILE A 87 -3.23 -7.21 3.74
C ILE A 87 -4.74 -7.16 3.91
N VAL A 88 -5.45 -8.09 3.25
CA VAL A 88 -6.88 -8.35 3.45
C VAL A 88 -7.06 -9.86 3.53
N ASP A 89 -7.50 -10.37 4.69
CA ASP A 89 -7.72 -11.81 4.92
C ASP A 89 -9.20 -12.23 4.83
N SER A 90 -10.09 -11.33 4.37
CA SER A 90 -11.52 -11.57 4.32
C SER A 90 -12.15 -10.96 3.08
N GLU A 91 -13.08 -10.05 3.25
CA GLU A 91 -13.77 -9.35 2.18
C GLU A 91 -13.36 -7.89 2.14
N ALA A 92 -13.15 -7.34 0.94
CA ALA A 92 -12.93 -5.92 0.75
C ALA A 92 -13.95 -5.37 -0.26
N HIS A 93 -14.85 -4.57 0.26
CA HIS A 93 -15.94 -3.97 -0.48
C HIS A 93 -15.89 -2.44 -0.39
N LEU A 94 -16.38 -1.77 -1.44
CA LEU A 94 -16.56 -0.32 -1.44
C LEU A 94 -15.26 0.43 -1.07
N ALA A 95 -15.32 1.33 -0.08
CA ALA A 95 -14.21 2.17 0.36
C ALA A 95 -12.99 1.35 0.85
N LEU A 96 -13.19 0.15 1.42
CA LEU A 96 -12.08 -0.71 1.82
C LEU A 96 -11.30 -1.21 0.61
N LEU A 97 -11.98 -1.56 -0.49
CA LEU A 97 -11.27 -1.93 -1.73
C LEU A 97 -10.56 -0.72 -2.34
N GLU A 98 -11.15 0.50 -2.30
CA GLU A 98 -10.48 1.71 -2.75
C GLU A 98 -9.16 1.94 -1.99
N LEU A 99 -9.20 1.80 -0.66
CA LEU A 99 -8.02 1.89 0.20
C LEU A 99 -7.00 0.79 -0.13
N PHE A 100 -7.45 -0.45 -0.32
CA PHE A 100 -6.58 -1.56 -0.65
C PHE A 100 -5.82 -1.37 -1.97
N LEU A 101 -6.40 -0.65 -2.95
CA LEU A 101 -5.72 -0.31 -4.21
C LEU A 101 -4.57 0.70 -4.08
N CYS A 102 -4.40 1.34 -2.91
CA CYS A 102 -3.32 2.32 -2.68
C CYS A 102 -1.96 1.68 -2.39
N PHE A 103 -1.93 0.42 -1.99
CA PHE A 103 -0.70 -0.26 -1.63
C PHE A 103 0.12 -0.68 -2.85
N ASP A 104 1.45 -0.71 -2.68
CA ASP A 104 2.38 -1.12 -3.74
C ASP A 104 2.24 -2.62 -4.03
N ILE A 105 2.16 -3.44 -2.99
CA ILE A 105 1.91 -4.88 -3.07
C ILE A 105 0.64 -5.19 -2.26
N ARG A 106 -0.25 -5.99 -2.85
CA ARG A 106 -1.51 -6.40 -2.22
C ARG A 106 -1.55 -7.91 -2.10
N ILE A 107 -1.81 -8.37 -0.89
CA ILE A 107 -1.87 -9.80 -0.58
C ILE A 107 -3.17 -10.15 0.11
N THR A 108 -3.68 -11.36 -0.13
CA THR A 108 -4.97 -11.76 0.40
C THR A 108 -5.07 -13.27 0.61
N ASN A 109 -6.16 -13.68 1.28
CA ASN A 109 -6.56 -15.08 1.40
C ASN A 109 -7.24 -15.57 0.11
N ARG A 110 -7.08 -16.85 -0.22
CA ARG A 110 -7.79 -17.48 -1.37
C ARG A 110 -9.31 -17.42 -1.29
N LYS A 111 -9.87 -17.28 -0.09
CA LYS A 111 -11.32 -17.21 0.12
C LYS A 111 -11.89 -15.80 0.03
N SER A 112 -11.01 -14.80 -0.05
CA SER A 112 -11.42 -13.40 -0.05
C SER A 112 -12.29 -13.05 -1.24
N ARG A 113 -13.16 -12.06 -1.04
CA ARG A 113 -14.09 -11.54 -2.04
C ARG A 113 -13.96 -10.03 -2.11
N PHE A 114 -14.13 -9.51 -3.31
CA PHE A 114 -13.96 -8.09 -3.60
C PHE A 114 -15.14 -7.56 -4.38
N SER A 115 -15.53 -6.28 -4.14
CA SER A 115 -16.49 -5.58 -5.01
C SER A 115 -16.34 -4.07 -4.93
N MET A 116 -16.63 -3.39 -6.05
CA MET A 116 -16.80 -1.94 -6.16
C MET A 116 -18.29 -1.63 -6.36
N SER A 117 -19.12 -2.07 -5.42
CA SER A 117 -20.58 -2.06 -5.55
C SER A 117 -21.26 -0.70 -5.30
N HIS A 118 -20.51 0.41 -5.30
CA HIS A 118 -21.01 1.78 -5.09
C HIS A 118 -22.24 2.12 -5.95
N ILE A 119 -22.24 1.71 -7.21
CA ILE A 119 -23.33 1.97 -8.15
C ILE A 119 -24.67 1.36 -7.68
N LEU A 120 -24.65 0.23 -6.98
CA LEU A 120 -25.83 -0.43 -6.45
C LEU A 120 -26.49 0.38 -5.33
N GLU A 121 -25.74 1.26 -4.69
CA GLU A 121 -26.19 2.15 -3.62
C GLU A 121 -26.44 3.58 -4.14
N GLY A 122 -26.29 3.80 -5.46
CA GLY A 122 -26.60 5.08 -6.12
C GLY A 122 -25.49 6.13 -6.05
N PHE A 123 -24.25 5.75 -5.76
CA PHE A 123 -23.09 6.67 -5.77
C PHE A 123 -21.88 6.07 -6.48
N THR A 124 -20.82 6.85 -6.60
CA THR A 124 -19.57 6.46 -7.24
C THR A 124 -18.46 6.34 -6.18
N PRO A 125 -17.37 5.60 -6.47
CA PRO A 125 -16.17 5.65 -5.64
C PRO A 125 -15.69 7.08 -5.41
N THR A 126 -15.24 7.37 -4.20
CA THR A 126 -14.85 8.73 -3.77
C THR A 126 -13.42 8.83 -3.27
N ASP A 127 -12.75 7.69 -3.04
CA ASP A 127 -11.38 7.64 -2.51
C ASP A 127 -10.38 7.03 -3.52
N GLY A 128 -10.58 7.34 -4.80
CA GLY A 128 -9.67 7.00 -5.89
C GLY A 128 -9.96 5.71 -6.65
N GLY A 129 -11.04 4.99 -6.34
CA GLY A 129 -11.38 3.73 -7.01
C GLY A 129 -11.54 3.88 -8.52
N THR A 130 -12.16 4.98 -9.00
CA THR A 130 -12.31 5.28 -10.44
C THR A 130 -10.98 5.58 -11.13
N GLN A 131 -9.94 5.91 -10.40
CA GLN A 131 -8.62 6.27 -10.94
C GLN A 131 -7.63 5.10 -10.82
N ARG A 132 -7.56 4.45 -9.65
CA ARG A 132 -6.60 3.37 -9.40
C ARG A 132 -7.01 2.06 -10.07
N LEU A 133 -8.30 1.68 -9.99
CA LEU A 133 -8.74 0.41 -10.57
C LEU A 133 -8.45 0.32 -12.08
N PRO A 134 -8.81 1.31 -12.95
CA PRO A 134 -8.51 1.21 -14.38
C PRO A 134 -7.01 1.16 -14.70
N ARG A 135 -6.17 1.78 -13.88
CA ARG A 135 -4.70 1.73 -14.05
C ARG A 135 -4.14 0.35 -13.72
N ILE A 136 -4.81 -0.42 -12.86
CA ILE A 136 -4.40 -1.76 -12.46
C ILE A 136 -4.95 -2.82 -13.44
N VAL A 137 -6.28 -2.81 -13.69
CA VAL A 137 -6.95 -3.90 -14.43
C VAL A 137 -7.23 -3.60 -15.90
N GLY A 138 -6.97 -2.36 -16.32
CA GLY A 138 -7.37 -1.83 -17.62
C GLY A 138 -8.82 -1.32 -17.64
N VAL A 139 -9.10 -0.36 -18.55
CA VAL A 139 -10.39 0.36 -18.61
C VAL A 139 -11.58 -0.59 -18.79
N GLY A 140 -11.48 -1.58 -19.67
CA GLY A 140 -12.59 -2.51 -19.95
C GLY A 140 -13.04 -3.30 -18.74
N ARG A 141 -12.10 -3.89 -17.99
CA ARG A 141 -12.41 -4.63 -16.75
C ARG A 141 -12.90 -3.71 -15.63
N ALA A 142 -12.31 -2.52 -15.52
CA ALA A 142 -12.76 -1.54 -14.54
C ALA A 142 -14.21 -1.10 -14.79
N MET A 143 -14.60 -0.86 -16.05
CA MET A 143 -15.99 -0.55 -16.42
C MET A 143 -16.95 -1.68 -16.09
N ASP A 144 -16.56 -2.96 -16.36
CA ASP A 144 -17.37 -4.11 -15.95
C ASP A 144 -17.60 -4.11 -14.44
N LEU A 145 -16.53 -4.04 -13.63
CA LEU A 145 -16.61 -4.10 -12.18
C LEU A 145 -17.38 -2.93 -11.57
N LEU A 146 -17.13 -1.71 -12.04
CA LEU A 146 -17.74 -0.49 -11.50
C LEU A 146 -19.21 -0.33 -11.91
N LEU A 147 -19.58 -0.66 -13.16
CA LEU A 147 -20.94 -0.48 -13.64
C LEU A 147 -21.88 -1.61 -13.22
N THR A 148 -21.38 -2.83 -13.05
CA THR A 148 -22.18 -3.95 -12.56
C THR A 148 -22.21 -4.05 -11.05
N GLY A 149 -21.20 -3.52 -10.36
CA GLY A 149 -21.03 -3.68 -8.91
C GLY A 149 -20.86 -5.13 -8.46
N ARG A 150 -20.53 -6.05 -9.41
CA ARG A 150 -20.44 -7.47 -9.11
C ARG A 150 -19.28 -7.80 -8.15
N CYS A 151 -19.46 -8.85 -7.38
CA CYS A 151 -18.37 -9.45 -6.63
C CYS A 151 -17.44 -10.25 -7.56
N PHE A 152 -16.16 -10.32 -7.18
CA PHE A 152 -15.15 -11.16 -7.83
C PHE A 152 -14.28 -11.88 -6.78
N SER A 153 -13.74 -13.03 -7.17
CA SER A 153 -12.95 -13.86 -6.27
C SER A 153 -11.50 -13.39 -6.14
N ALA A 154 -10.79 -13.96 -5.16
CA ALA A 154 -9.36 -13.70 -4.98
C ALA A 154 -8.54 -14.18 -6.19
N GLU A 155 -8.93 -15.30 -6.81
CA GLU A 155 -8.29 -15.82 -8.04
C GLU A 155 -8.50 -14.84 -9.21
N GLU A 156 -9.73 -14.35 -9.41
CA GLU A 156 -10.02 -13.35 -10.44
C GLU A 156 -9.26 -12.03 -10.15
N ALA A 157 -9.17 -11.62 -8.88
CA ALA A 157 -8.38 -10.47 -8.46
C ALA A 157 -6.89 -10.61 -8.81
N MET A 158 -6.32 -11.81 -8.63
CA MET A 158 -4.95 -12.10 -9.02
C MET A 158 -4.75 -12.09 -10.53
N GLU A 159 -5.66 -12.69 -11.30
CA GLU A 159 -5.62 -12.68 -12.76
C GLU A 159 -5.71 -11.27 -13.36
N MET A 160 -6.42 -10.36 -12.68
CA MET A 160 -6.54 -8.97 -13.09
C MET A 160 -5.41 -8.07 -12.57
N GLY A 161 -4.56 -8.56 -11.66
CA GLY A 161 -3.50 -7.79 -11.03
C GLY A 161 -3.96 -6.92 -9.84
N VAL A 162 -5.18 -7.09 -9.37
CA VAL A 162 -5.67 -6.41 -8.15
C VAL A 162 -4.89 -6.89 -6.93
N VAL A 163 -4.53 -8.16 -6.85
CA VAL A 163 -3.63 -8.73 -5.84
C VAL A 163 -2.44 -9.42 -6.49
N GLN A 164 -1.29 -9.44 -5.80
CA GLN A 164 -0.06 -10.04 -6.28
C GLN A 164 0.19 -11.44 -5.68
N TYR A 165 -0.35 -11.70 -4.48
CA TYR A 165 -0.15 -12.98 -3.80
C TYR A 165 -1.45 -13.48 -3.16
N LEU A 166 -1.68 -14.80 -3.27
CA LEU A 166 -2.78 -15.52 -2.62
C LEU A 166 -2.22 -16.56 -1.66
N PHE A 167 -2.59 -16.46 -0.40
CA PHE A 167 -2.19 -17.43 0.62
C PHE A 167 -3.41 -18.22 1.13
N PRO A 168 -3.24 -19.51 1.46
CA PRO A 168 -4.37 -20.32 1.95
C PRO A 168 -4.73 -20.03 3.41
N LYS A 169 -3.80 -19.48 4.19
CA LYS A 169 -3.90 -19.15 5.62
C LYS A 169 -2.69 -18.31 6.03
N ASP A 170 -2.76 -17.72 7.22
CA ASP A 170 -1.68 -16.93 7.84
C ASP A 170 -1.13 -15.83 6.92
N VAL A 171 -2.05 -15.03 6.36
CA VAL A 171 -1.69 -13.98 5.38
C VAL A 171 -0.76 -12.94 6.01
N VAL A 172 -0.92 -12.63 7.30
CA VAL A 172 -0.06 -11.69 8.04
C VAL A 172 1.36 -12.25 8.18
N GLY A 173 1.52 -13.53 8.55
CA GLY A 173 2.84 -14.16 8.64
C GLY A 173 3.56 -14.19 7.30
N GLU A 174 2.84 -14.47 6.20
CA GLU A 174 3.37 -14.43 4.84
C GLU A 174 3.74 -13.00 4.40
N ALA A 175 2.96 -11.99 4.85
CA ALA A 175 3.30 -10.58 4.63
C ALA A 175 4.61 -10.19 5.32
N ILE A 176 4.80 -10.61 6.57
CA ILE A 176 6.04 -10.38 7.32
C ILE A 176 7.22 -11.05 6.61
N ALA A 177 7.04 -12.29 6.14
CA ALA A 177 8.09 -12.99 5.38
C ALA A 177 8.45 -12.27 4.07
N LEU A 178 7.47 -11.74 3.34
CA LEU A 178 7.71 -10.91 2.16
C LEU A 178 8.37 -9.58 2.53
N GLY A 179 7.92 -8.95 3.62
CA GLY A 179 8.50 -7.73 4.18
C GLY A 179 9.99 -7.93 4.53
N SER A 180 10.34 -9.08 5.13
CA SER A 180 11.73 -9.44 5.44
C SER A 180 12.61 -9.52 4.19
N GLN A 181 12.08 -10.04 3.08
CA GLN A 181 12.81 -10.06 1.81
C GLN A 181 13.08 -8.63 1.30
N ILE A 182 12.09 -7.73 1.39
CA ILE A 182 12.25 -6.33 0.99
C ILE A 182 13.24 -5.61 1.93
N ALA A 183 13.09 -5.80 3.24
CA ALA A 183 13.92 -5.17 4.28
C ALA A 183 15.40 -5.62 4.25
N ALA A 184 15.70 -6.74 3.59
CA ALA A 184 17.08 -7.19 3.36
C ALA A 184 17.84 -6.30 2.35
N HIS A 185 17.13 -5.44 1.61
CA HIS A 185 17.73 -4.51 0.64
C HIS A 185 17.94 -3.12 1.25
N GLY A 186 18.72 -2.27 0.55
CA GLY A 186 18.94 -0.89 0.99
C GLY A 186 17.64 -0.07 0.99
N PRO A 187 17.22 0.49 2.14
CA PRO A 187 15.94 1.15 2.27
C PRO A 187 15.83 2.40 1.37
N ILE A 188 16.90 3.17 1.16
CA ILE A 188 16.89 4.32 0.24
C ILE A 188 16.69 3.85 -1.21
N ALA A 189 17.31 2.75 -1.61
CA ALA A 189 17.12 2.19 -2.95
C ALA A 189 15.67 1.74 -3.17
N ALA A 190 15.04 1.12 -2.16
CA ALA A 190 13.66 0.71 -2.23
C ALA A 190 12.69 1.90 -2.30
N GLN A 191 12.95 2.99 -1.55
CA GLN A 191 12.19 4.24 -1.62
C GLN A 191 12.29 4.88 -3.01
N TYR A 192 13.49 5.01 -3.56
CA TYR A 192 13.70 5.62 -4.88
C TYR A 192 13.12 4.76 -6.01
N LEU A 193 13.15 3.42 -5.87
CA LEU A 193 12.47 2.54 -6.83
C LEU A 193 10.96 2.78 -6.83
N LYS A 194 10.34 2.89 -5.65
CA LYS A 194 8.92 3.24 -5.51
C LYS A 194 8.63 4.61 -6.12
N GLU A 195 9.41 5.62 -5.77
CA GLU A 195 9.27 6.99 -6.29
C GLU A 195 9.36 7.03 -7.82
N ALA A 196 10.37 6.36 -8.40
CA ALA A 196 10.54 6.31 -9.85
C ALA A 196 9.34 5.68 -10.56
N ILE A 197 8.79 4.59 -10.00
CA ILE A 197 7.64 3.89 -10.59
C ILE A 197 6.37 4.73 -10.44
N MET A 198 6.08 5.24 -9.23
CA MET A 198 4.82 5.94 -8.95
C MET A 198 4.74 7.28 -9.67
N ASN A 199 5.80 8.10 -9.60
CA ASN A 199 5.83 9.40 -10.27
C ASN A 199 6.00 9.23 -11.79
N GLY A 200 6.82 8.26 -12.22
CA GLY A 200 7.06 7.99 -13.65
C GLY A 200 5.81 7.53 -14.39
N ALA A 201 4.85 6.90 -13.72
CA ALA A 201 3.61 6.42 -14.33
C ALA A 201 2.72 7.55 -14.91
N ASP A 202 2.82 8.75 -14.35
CA ASP A 202 2.06 9.93 -14.80
C ASP A 202 2.90 10.90 -15.66
N MET A 203 4.14 10.53 -15.97
CA MET A 203 5.09 11.33 -16.80
C MET A 203 5.16 10.80 -18.24
N THR A 204 5.71 11.62 -19.13
CA THR A 204 6.18 11.08 -20.43
C THR A 204 7.36 10.14 -20.21
N LEU A 205 7.57 9.19 -21.11
CA LEU A 205 8.71 8.25 -21.00
C LEU A 205 10.05 8.99 -20.83
N SER A 206 10.26 10.09 -21.58
CA SER A 206 11.49 10.87 -21.47
C SER A 206 11.68 11.49 -20.08
N GLN A 207 10.61 12.03 -19.50
CA GLN A 207 10.66 12.59 -18.13
C GLN A 207 10.89 11.49 -17.07
N GLY A 208 10.21 10.33 -17.20
CA GLY A 208 10.41 9.18 -16.31
C GLY A 208 11.86 8.67 -16.37
N LEU A 209 12.46 8.56 -17.55
CA LEU A 209 13.88 8.17 -17.71
C LEU A 209 14.85 9.19 -17.08
N SER A 210 14.52 10.48 -17.15
CA SER A 210 15.31 11.51 -16.47
C SER A 210 15.20 11.37 -14.95
N LEU A 211 13.99 11.20 -14.42
CA LEU A 211 13.75 10.98 -12.98
C LEU A 211 14.53 9.74 -12.48
N GLU A 212 14.45 8.61 -13.20
CA GLU A 212 15.19 7.38 -12.87
C GLU A 212 16.70 7.65 -12.81
N THR A 213 17.24 8.42 -13.77
CA THR A 213 18.65 8.77 -13.79
C THR A 213 19.03 9.63 -12.58
N ASP A 214 18.25 10.66 -12.27
CA ASP A 214 18.50 11.57 -11.16
C ASP A 214 18.49 10.84 -9.82
N LEU A 215 17.49 10.00 -9.58
CA LEU A 215 17.40 9.18 -8.36
C LEU A 215 18.58 8.20 -8.25
N ASN A 216 19.01 7.60 -9.37
CA ASN A 216 20.17 6.72 -9.39
C ASN A 216 21.47 7.48 -9.06
N VAL A 217 21.64 8.71 -9.59
CA VAL A 217 22.81 9.56 -9.28
C VAL A 217 22.85 9.89 -7.78
N ILE A 218 21.72 10.26 -7.19
CA ILE A 218 21.65 10.56 -5.75
C ILE A 218 21.98 9.29 -4.93
N LEU A 219 21.46 8.13 -5.34
CA LEU A 219 21.72 6.86 -4.66
C LEU A 219 23.22 6.51 -4.62
N GLN A 220 24.03 6.89 -5.64
CA GLN A 220 25.47 6.64 -5.64
C GLN A 220 26.22 7.32 -4.48
N SER A 221 25.67 8.41 -3.91
CA SER A 221 26.29 9.14 -2.79
C SER A 221 25.96 8.58 -1.41
N THR A 222 25.10 7.55 -1.32
CA THR A 222 24.64 7.01 -0.03
C THR A 222 25.66 6.06 0.60
N PHE A 223 25.63 6.00 1.93
CA PHE A 223 26.40 5.02 2.69
C PHE A 223 26.04 3.58 2.29
N ASP A 224 24.73 3.30 2.15
CA ASP A 224 24.24 1.97 1.83
C ASP A 224 24.76 1.46 0.46
N ARG A 225 24.93 2.36 -0.51
CA ARG A 225 25.54 2.01 -1.79
C ARG A 225 27.01 1.59 -1.61
N ALA A 226 27.78 2.35 -0.83
CA ALA A 226 29.17 2.03 -0.54
C ALA A 226 29.29 0.72 0.24
N GLU A 227 28.46 0.52 1.27
CA GLU A 227 28.39 -0.71 2.06
C GLU A 227 28.04 -1.92 1.18
N GLY A 228 27.07 -1.80 0.28
CA GLY A 228 26.68 -2.88 -0.63
C GLY A 228 27.85 -3.33 -1.51
N ILE A 229 28.60 -2.40 -2.10
CA ILE A 229 29.80 -2.71 -2.91
C ILE A 229 30.86 -3.38 -2.05
N GLN A 230 31.17 -2.81 -0.88
CA GLN A 230 32.24 -3.33 0.00
C GLN A 230 31.90 -4.73 0.51
N SER A 231 30.65 -4.95 0.91
CA SER A 231 30.20 -6.26 1.36
C SER A 231 30.24 -7.31 0.26
N PHE A 232 29.85 -6.95 -0.97
CA PHE A 232 29.97 -7.82 -2.13
C PHE A 232 31.43 -8.24 -2.39
N LEU A 233 32.37 -7.29 -2.41
CA LEU A 233 33.80 -7.56 -2.61
C LEU A 233 34.38 -8.47 -1.50
N ASN A 234 33.91 -8.28 -0.27
CA ASN A 234 34.34 -9.05 0.90
C ASN A 234 33.57 -10.36 1.09
N LYS A 235 32.60 -10.69 0.24
CA LYS A 235 31.69 -11.84 0.36
C LYS A 235 31.00 -11.93 1.73
N LYS A 236 30.53 -10.78 2.24
CA LYS A 236 29.76 -10.65 3.49
C LYS A 236 28.36 -10.16 3.21
N SER A 237 27.46 -10.39 4.15
CA SER A 237 26.12 -9.78 4.11
C SER A 237 26.23 -8.29 4.44
N PRO A 238 25.62 -7.39 3.65
CA PRO A 238 25.65 -5.96 3.89
C PRO A 238 24.80 -5.58 5.12
N LYS A 239 25.17 -4.46 5.76
CA LYS A 239 24.37 -3.85 6.83
C LYS A 239 23.92 -2.48 6.36
N PHE A 240 22.73 -2.44 5.77
CA PHE A 240 22.12 -1.19 5.32
C PHE A 240 21.53 -0.41 6.49
N LEU A 241 21.77 0.91 6.52
CA LEU A 241 21.41 1.81 7.61
C LEU A 241 20.41 2.91 7.19
N GLY A 242 20.02 2.98 5.92
CA GLY A 242 19.11 4.01 5.42
C GLY A 242 19.72 5.41 5.31
N ARG A 243 21.03 5.53 5.03
CA ARG A 243 21.73 6.81 4.97
C ARG A 243 22.83 6.87 3.91
#